data_741d1d458f359aa941aab6de2daba835
#
_entry.id   741d1d458f359aa941aab6de2daba835
#
_cell.length_a   1.000
_cell.length_b   1.000
_cell.length_c   1.000
_cell.angle_alpha   90.00
_cell.angle_beta   90.00
_cell.angle_gamma   90.00
#
_symmetry.space_group_name_H-M   'P 1'
#
loop_
_entity.id
_entity.type
_entity.pdbx_description
1 polymer ?
#
loop_
_entity_poly.entity_id
_entity_poly.type
_entity_poly.pdbx_seq_one_letter_code
_entity_poly.pdbx_strand_id
1 'polypeptide(L)'
;MNPPKKIAAIHDLSCLGRCALTVIMPTLSVMGYQTVPVPTALLSTHTGGYTDLHFRDLTQDMEQIQEHFQNLGTSFSAIYTGFLGSTEQIATVENFINAFGTSNDGQAPLILVDPVMGDDGELYSTYTEELADGIRHLCRFAGVITPNLTEACFLTGIPYQNTAAMPQSQAVDYANELMNALQAQFSCKTVITGLHLQNGSVANLCDDGNGSRFFSQQPECGHSYPGTGDIFASVLLGELLRDTPFHLAVEEAAGFVAHLIRTSVQIPTPVREGVALEPELWRLIKR
;
A
#
# COMPACT_ATOMS: atom_id res chain seq x y z
N MET A 1 14.21 -20.55 17.98
CA MET A 1 13.44 -19.47 17.34
C MET A 1 13.53 -19.72 15.83
N ASN A 2 12.40 -19.63 15.12
CA ASN A 2 12.42 -19.68 13.67
C ASN A 2 13.03 -18.38 13.13
N PRO A 3 13.72 -18.40 11.95
CA PRO A 3 14.21 -17.19 11.33
C PRO A 3 13.05 -16.24 11.00
N PRO A 4 13.27 -14.91 11.00
CA PRO A 4 12.23 -13.97 10.58
C PRO A 4 11.73 -14.26 9.18
N LYS A 5 10.40 -14.17 8.97
CA LYS A 5 9.80 -14.23 7.64
C LYS A 5 10.35 -13.07 6.80
N LYS A 6 10.73 -13.33 5.54
CA LYS A 6 11.23 -12.33 4.61
C LYS A 6 10.09 -11.76 3.77
N ILE A 7 10.08 -10.45 3.60
CA ILE A 7 9.12 -9.72 2.76
C ILE A 7 9.91 -8.96 1.70
N ALA A 8 9.71 -9.26 0.43
CA ALA A 8 10.22 -8.43 -0.65
C ALA A 8 9.36 -7.17 -0.75
N ALA A 9 9.97 -5.99 -0.57
CA ALA A 9 9.30 -4.70 -0.67
C ALA A 9 9.77 -3.96 -1.93
N ILE A 10 8.90 -3.92 -2.94
CA ILE A 10 9.19 -3.35 -4.27
C ILE A 10 8.55 -1.95 -4.33
N HIS A 11 9.30 -0.93 -3.92
CA HIS A 11 8.86 0.46 -3.78
C HIS A 11 10.02 1.40 -4.04
N ASP A 12 9.72 2.69 -4.22
CA ASP A 12 10.76 3.71 -4.28
C ASP A 12 11.47 3.94 -2.93
N LEU A 13 12.66 4.51 -3.01
CA LEU A 13 13.39 5.05 -1.88
C LEU A 13 13.38 6.58 -1.96
N SER A 14 12.44 7.21 -1.30
CA SER A 14 12.38 8.67 -1.10
C SER A 14 13.21 9.05 0.12
N CYS A 15 14.32 9.81 -0.10
CA CYS A 15 15.32 10.05 0.93
C CYS A 15 14.81 10.98 2.06
N LEU A 16 14.09 12.05 1.73
CA LEU A 16 13.49 12.97 2.69
C LEU A 16 11.96 12.82 2.64
N GLY A 17 11.35 12.66 3.79
CA GLY A 17 9.94 12.40 4.00
C GLY A 17 9.70 10.96 4.44
N ARG A 18 8.52 10.73 5.02
CA ARG A 18 8.11 9.41 5.55
C ARG A 18 7.10 8.78 4.62
N CYS A 19 7.59 8.09 3.59
CA CYS A 19 6.78 7.35 2.61
C CYS A 19 7.58 6.19 2.03
N ALA A 20 6.94 5.30 1.32
CA ALA A 20 7.53 4.18 0.63
C ALA A 20 8.51 3.38 1.51
N LEU A 21 9.68 2.99 1.02
CA LEU A 21 10.64 2.16 1.77
C LEU A 21 11.06 2.76 3.10
N THR A 22 11.06 4.09 3.26
CA THR A 22 11.49 4.73 4.52
C THR A 22 10.51 4.49 5.67
N VAL A 23 9.24 4.20 5.41
CA VAL A 23 8.24 3.81 6.43
C VAL A 23 7.95 2.32 6.43
N ILE A 24 7.99 1.65 5.28
CA ILE A 24 7.73 0.22 5.14
C ILE A 24 8.76 -0.59 5.93
N MET A 25 10.05 -0.28 5.73
CA MET A 25 11.14 -1.02 6.38
C MET A 25 11.06 -0.97 7.92
N PRO A 26 10.99 0.20 8.58
CA PRO A 26 10.92 0.24 10.04
C PRO A 26 9.60 -0.36 10.58
N THR A 27 8.47 -0.16 9.89
CA THR A 27 7.18 -0.71 10.30
C THR A 27 7.21 -2.23 10.32
N LEU A 28 7.62 -2.87 9.23
CA LEU A 28 7.69 -4.32 9.16
C LEU A 28 8.80 -4.90 10.05
N SER A 29 9.93 -4.19 10.21
CA SER A 29 11.03 -4.64 11.08
C SER A 29 10.60 -4.70 12.53
N VAL A 30 9.89 -3.68 13.05
CA VAL A 30 9.42 -3.68 14.45
C VAL A 30 8.34 -4.74 14.68
N MET A 31 7.61 -5.14 13.65
CA MET A 31 6.66 -6.26 13.68
C MET A 31 7.35 -7.63 13.65
N GLY A 32 8.68 -7.69 13.50
CA GLY A 32 9.48 -8.92 13.54
C GLY A 32 9.76 -9.55 12.17
N TYR A 33 9.60 -8.80 11.07
CA TYR A 33 9.88 -9.27 9.70
C TYR A 33 11.21 -8.76 9.19
N GLN A 34 11.87 -9.54 8.33
CA GLN A 34 13.00 -9.07 7.55
C GLN A 34 12.46 -8.45 6.26
N THR A 35 12.41 -7.13 6.19
CA THR A 35 12.10 -6.43 4.94
C THR A 35 13.32 -6.47 4.02
N VAL A 36 13.14 -6.97 2.80
CA VAL A 36 14.16 -7.05 1.75
C VAL A 36 13.77 -6.03 0.68
N PRO A 37 14.41 -4.85 0.64
CA PRO A 37 14.04 -3.82 -0.31
C PRO A 37 14.48 -4.18 -1.74
N VAL A 38 13.59 -3.90 -2.70
CA VAL A 38 13.84 -3.90 -4.15
C VAL A 38 13.45 -2.52 -4.66
N PRO A 39 14.35 -1.53 -4.61
CA PRO A 39 14.00 -0.15 -4.91
C PRO A 39 13.69 0.05 -6.39
N THR A 40 12.51 0.65 -6.68
CA THR A 40 12.05 0.96 -8.03
C THR A 40 12.64 2.27 -8.55
N ALA A 41 12.85 3.22 -7.63
CA ALA A 41 13.46 4.50 -7.93
C ALA A 41 14.20 5.05 -6.69
N LEU A 42 15.17 5.91 -6.92
CA LEU A 42 15.79 6.74 -5.88
C LEU A 42 15.35 8.19 -6.11
N LEU A 43 14.67 8.75 -5.10
CA LEU A 43 14.21 10.13 -5.10
C LEU A 43 14.85 10.92 -3.95
N SER A 44 15.17 12.19 -4.18
CA SER A 44 15.62 13.07 -3.09
C SER A 44 14.50 13.34 -2.07
N THR A 45 13.26 13.42 -2.56
CA THR A 45 12.02 13.54 -1.79
C THR A 45 10.93 12.79 -2.55
N HIS A 46 9.80 12.49 -1.90
CA HIS A 46 8.63 12.02 -2.64
C HIS A 46 8.04 13.14 -3.53
N THR A 47 7.14 12.78 -4.43
CA THR A 47 6.57 13.69 -5.45
C THR A 47 5.50 14.65 -4.89
N GLY A 48 4.91 14.35 -3.74
CA GLY A 48 3.82 15.13 -3.15
C GLY A 48 4.32 16.39 -2.42
N GLY A 49 4.04 17.58 -2.95
CA GLY A 49 4.35 18.86 -2.30
C GLY A 49 5.82 19.29 -2.35
N TYR A 50 6.64 18.67 -3.18
CA TYR A 50 8.01 19.04 -3.50
C TYR A 50 8.19 19.29 -4.99
N THR A 51 9.07 20.21 -5.36
CA THR A 51 9.46 20.53 -6.73
C THR A 51 10.96 20.30 -6.93
N ASP A 52 11.40 20.19 -8.18
CA ASP A 52 12.81 20.06 -8.56
C ASP A 52 13.55 18.90 -7.87
N LEU A 53 12.82 17.80 -7.63
CA LEU A 53 13.38 16.62 -6.99
C LEU A 53 14.35 15.89 -7.94
N HIS A 54 15.38 15.27 -7.36
CA HIS A 54 16.19 14.31 -8.09
C HIS A 54 15.43 13.00 -8.19
N PHE A 55 15.35 12.44 -9.39
CA PHE A 55 14.74 11.14 -9.68
C PHE A 55 15.71 10.28 -10.47
N ARG A 56 15.90 9.05 -10.02
CA ARG A 56 16.66 8.04 -10.74
C ARG A 56 15.83 6.75 -10.80
N ASP A 57 15.49 6.33 -12.01
CA ASP A 57 14.89 5.03 -12.27
C ASP A 57 15.90 3.90 -11.97
N LEU A 58 15.44 2.80 -11.36
CA LEU A 58 16.26 1.67 -10.96
C LEU A 58 15.82 0.36 -11.62
N THR A 59 15.16 0.39 -12.77
CA THR A 59 14.66 -0.80 -13.47
C THR A 59 15.75 -1.85 -13.68
N GLN A 60 16.93 -1.44 -14.18
CA GLN A 60 18.06 -2.36 -14.40
C GLN A 60 18.61 -2.92 -13.08
N ASP A 61 18.63 -2.11 -12.03
CA ASP A 61 19.07 -2.57 -10.70
C ASP A 61 18.07 -3.61 -10.15
N MET A 62 16.74 -3.42 -10.34
CA MET A 62 15.73 -4.40 -9.95
C MET A 62 15.94 -5.75 -10.61
N GLU A 63 16.22 -5.77 -11.92
CA GLU A 63 16.49 -7.00 -12.68
C GLU A 63 17.73 -7.74 -12.15
N GLN A 64 18.82 -7.02 -11.89
CA GLN A 64 20.07 -7.59 -11.34
C GLN A 64 19.87 -8.10 -9.90
N ILE A 65 19.11 -7.38 -9.07
CA ILE A 65 18.73 -7.81 -7.71
C ILE A 65 17.94 -9.11 -7.78
N GLN A 66 16.93 -9.18 -8.67
CA GLN A 66 16.12 -10.37 -8.87
C GLN A 66 16.99 -11.58 -9.28
N GLU A 67 17.84 -11.42 -10.29
CA GLU A 67 18.73 -12.49 -10.75
C GLU A 67 19.64 -12.99 -9.61
N HIS A 68 20.20 -12.07 -8.85
CA HIS A 68 21.04 -12.42 -7.71
C HIS A 68 20.28 -13.19 -6.63
N PHE A 69 19.05 -12.77 -6.29
CA PHE A 69 18.21 -13.47 -5.32
C PHE A 69 17.81 -14.87 -5.79
N GLN A 70 17.56 -15.06 -7.09
CA GLN A 70 17.33 -16.38 -7.67
C GLN A 70 18.58 -17.28 -7.52
N ASN A 71 19.76 -16.75 -7.83
CA ASN A 71 21.02 -17.49 -7.71
C ASN A 71 21.34 -17.86 -6.26
N LEU A 72 20.89 -17.07 -5.29
CA LEU A 72 21.00 -17.38 -3.86
C LEU A 72 19.94 -18.38 -3.35
N GLY A 73 18.95 -18.75 -4.16
CA GLY A 73 17.83 -19.58 -3.75
C GLY A 73 16.97 -18.92 -2.67
N THR A 74 16.88 -17.56 -2.69
CA THR A 74 16.09 -16.80 -1.72
C THR A 74 14.59 -17.13 -1.88
N SER A 75 13.88 -17.21 -0.74
CA SER A 75 12.40 -17.32 -0.72
C SER A 75 11.82 -16.22 0.13
N PHE A 76 10.56 -15.85 -0.17
CA PHE A 76 9.82 -14.81 0.52
C PHE A 76 8.51 -15.37 1.09
N SER A 77 8.09 -14.85 2.24
CA SER A 77 6.76 -15.13 2.80
C SER A 77 5.71 -14.16 2.26
N ALA A 78 6.14 -13.01 1.76
CA ALA A 78 5.29 -12.06 1.04
C ALA A 78 6.10 -11.25 0.03
N ILE A 79 5.39 -10.76 -0.99
CA ILE A 79 5.84 -9.75 -1.96
C ILE A 79 4.88 -8.57 -1.81
N TYR A 80 5.43 -7.39 -1.54
CA TYR A 80 4.67 -6.16 -1.40
C TYR A 80 5.18 -5.14 -2.41
N THR A 81 4.32 -4.73 -3.33
CA THR A 81 4.64 -3.75 -4.38
C THR A 81 3.74 -2.52 -4.28
N GLY A 82 4.28 -1.36 -4.59
CA GLY A 82 3.58 -0.08 -4.63
C GLY A 82 4.08 0.80 -5.77
N PHE A 83 4.69 1.95 -5.47
CA PHE A 83 5.10 2.91 -6.49
C PHE A 83 6.06 2.31 -7.52
N LEU A 84 5.72 2.49 -8.81
CA LEU A 84 6.55 2.14 -9.97
C LEU A 84 6.88 3.41 -10.75
N GLY A 85 8.14 3.52 -11.17
CA GLY A 85 8.67 4.69 -11.85
C GLY A 85 8.46 4.72 -13.35
N SER A 86 8.18 3.57 -13.98
CA SER A 86 8.02 3.44 -15.43
C SER A 86 7.17 2.23 -15.83
N THR A 87 6.70 2.20 -17.07
CA THR A 87 5.94 1.08 -17.63
C THR A 87 6.77 -0.19 -17.77
N GLU A 88 8.07 -0.08 -17.99
CA GLU A 88 9.00 -1.19 -18.06
C GLU A 88 9.06 -1.97 -16.75
N GLN A 89 8.86 -1.29 -15.62
CA GLN A 89 8.85 -1.92 -14.30
C GLN A 89 7.67 -2.86 -14.08
N ILE A 90 6.57 -2.71 -14.83
CA ILE A 90 5.46 -3.66 -14.77
C ILE A 90 5.93 -5.07 -15.11
N ALA A 91 6.65 -5.22 -16.23
CA ALA A 91 7.19 -6.51 -16.64
C ALA A 91 8.24 -7.04 -15.64
N THR A 92 9.06 -6.15 -15.09
CA THR A 92 10.08 -6.51 -14.09
C THR A 92 9.42 -7.03 -12.81
N VAL A 93 8.34 -6.38 -12.32
CA VAL A 93 7.58 -6.83 -11.14
C VAL A 93 6.86 -8.15 -11.42
N GLU A 94 6.24 -8.30 -12.60
CA GLU A 94 5.60 -9.55 -12.99
C GLU A 94 6.62 -10.70 -13.02
N ASN A 95 7.81 -10.48 -13.60
CA ASN A 95 8.90 -11.45 -13.60
C ASN A 95 9.35 -11.80 -12.18
N PHE A 96 9.43 -10.81 -11.28
CA PHE A 96 9.74 -11.03 -9.87
C PHE A 96 8.69 -11.90 -9.18
N ILE A 97 7.41 -11.59 -9.37
CA ILE A 97 6.29 -12.39 -8.85
C ILE A 97 6.36 -13.82 -9.40
N ASN A 98 6.57 -14.01 -10.69
CA ASN A 98 6.69 -15.33 -11.30
C ASN A 98 7.89 -16.13 -10.78
N ALA A 99 9.01 -15.45 -10.53
CA ALA A 99 10.24 -16.08 -10.03
C ALA A 99 10.13 -16.54 -8.56
N PHE A 100 9.42 -15.80 -7.74
CA PHE A 100 9.32 -16.03 -6.28
C PHE A 100 7.92 -16.36 -5.78
N GLY A 101 6.92 -16.40 -6.67
CA GLY A 101 5.51 -16.68 -6.33
C GLY A 101 5.22 -18.14 -5.93
N THR A 102 6.21 -19.03 -6.06
CA THR A 102 6.16 -20.41 -5.54
C THR A 102 7.35 -20.61 -4.63
N SER A 103 7.12 -20.99 -3.37
CA SER A 103 8.23 -21.33 -2.48
C SER A 103 8.64 -22.80 -2.61
N ASN A 104 9.90 -23.11 -2.24
CA ASN A 104 10.46 -24.45 -2.26
C ASN A 104 9.77 -25.42 -1.25
N ASP A 105 9.06 -24.87 -0.26
CA ASP A 105 8.30 -25.60 0.76
C ASP A 105 6.80 -25.75 0.43
N GLY A 106 6.39 -25.28 -0.76
CA GLY A 106 5.02 -25.42 -1.27
C GLY A 106 4.04 -24.37 -0.76
N GLN A 107 4.49 -23.38 0.03
CA GLN A 107 3.65 -22.24 0.42
C GLN A 107 3.95 -21.04 -0.49
N ALA A 108 2.93 -20.64 -1.28
CA ALA A 108 3.05 -19.40 -2.07
C ALA A 108 3.13 -18.19 -1.15
N PRO A 109 3.99 -17.19 -1.46
CA PRO A 109 4.01 -15.94 -0.71
C PRO A 109 2.69 -15.19 -0.84
N LEU A 110 2.32 -14.43 0.20
CA LEU A 110 1.21 -13.49 0.11
C LEU A 110 1.64 -12.30 -0.76
N ILE A 111 0.92 -12.05 -1.85
CA ILE A 111 1.19 -10.90 -2.72
C ILE A 111 0.24 -9.78 -2.34
N LEU A 112 0.80 -8.65 -1.89
CA LEU A 112 0.07 -7.42 -1.66
C LEU A 112 0.47 -6.41 -2.74
N VAL A 113 -0.52 -5.91 -3.47
CA VAL A 113 -0.34 -4.82 -4.44
C VAL A 113 -1.04 -3.59 -3.88
N ASP A 114 -0.25 -2.58 -3.54
CA ASP A 114 -0.73 -1.23 -3.30
C ASP A 114 -0.70 -0.48 -4.64
N PRO A 115 -1.87 -0.23 -5.27
CA PRO A 115 -1.90 0.24 -6.64
C PRO A 115 -1.68 1.75 -6.73
N VAL A 116 -0.55 2.21 -6.20
CA VAL A 116 -0.19 3.64 -6.12
C VAL A 116 -0.24 4.27 -7.50
N MET A 117 -1.20 5.17 -7.73
CA MET A 117 -1.40 5.86 -9.01
C MET A 117 -1.76 7.33 -8.87
N GLY A 118 -2.50 7.70 -7.83
CA GLY A 118 -3.05 9.04 -7.71
C GLY A 118 -3.81 9.27 -6.42
N ASP A 119 -4.28 10.50 -6.24
CA ASP A 119 -5.11 10.92 -5.12
C ASP A 119 -6.05 12.06 -5.53
N ASP A 120 -7.11 12.33 -4.76
CA ASP A 120 -8.09 13.41 -5.01
C ASP A 120 -8.70 13.42 -6.43
N GLY A 121 -8.85 12.24 -7.06
CA GLY A 121 -9.44 12.06 -8.38
C GLY A 121 -8.46 12.23 -9.55
N GLU A 122 -7.19 12.50 -9.29
CA GLU A 122 -6.17 12.75 -10.31
C GLU A 122 -4.99 11.76 -10.20
N LEU A 123 -4.42 11.39 -11.36
CA LEU A 123 -3.15 10.65 -11.38
C LEU A 123 -2.00 11.54 -10.91
N TYR A 124 -1.01 10.96 -10.25
CA TYR A 124 0.24 11.67 -9.98
C TYR A 124 0.93 12.08 -11.29
N SER A 125 1.64 13.19 -11.27
CA SER A 125 2.26 13.80 -12.46
C SER A 125 3.24 12.90 -13.22
N THR A 126 3.74 11.86 -12.60
CA THR A 126 4.64 10.87 -13.18
C THR A 126 3.90 9.69 -13.83
N TYR A 127 2.56 9.60 -13.68
CA TYR A 127 1.76 8.48 -14.16
C TYR A 127 1.11 8.77 -15.52
N THR A 128 1.09 7.75 -16.37
CA THR A 128 0.38 7.71 -17.64
C THR A 128 -0.77 6.69 -17.57
N GLU A 129 -1.72 6.77 -18.50
CA GLU A 129 -2.78 5.75 -18.62
C GLU A 129 -2.19 4.35 -18.85
N GLU A 130 -1.10 4.24 -19.63
CA GLU A 130 -0.43 2.98 -19.88
C GLU A 130 0.17 2.36 -18.58
N LEU A 131 0.77 3.18 -17.74
CA LEU A 131 1.29 2.71 -16.44
C LEU A 131 0.13 2.29 -15.51
N ALA A 132 -0.97 3.03 -15.49
CA ALA A 132 -2.16 2.68 -14.72
C ALA A 132 -2.77 1.33 -15.18
N ASP A 133 -2.81 1.08 -16.50
CA ASP A 133 -3.24 -0.22 -17.06
C ASP A 133 -2.30 -1.35 -16.67
N GLY A 134 -0.99 -1.08 -16.64
CA GLY A 134 0.01 -2.02 -16.14
C GLY A 134 -0.18 -2.37 -14.66
N ILE A 135 -0.46 -1.38 -13.82
CA ILE A 135 -0.76 -1.62 -12.40
C ILE A 135 -2.05 -2.42 -12.23
N ARG A 136 -3.09 -2.12 -13.02
CA ARG A 136 -4.32 -2.94 -13.07
C ARG A 136 -3.99 -4.40 -13.44
N HIS A 137 -3.05 -4.63 -14.35
CA HIS A 137 -2.60 -5.98 -14.68
C HIS A 137 -1.93 -6.65 -13.47
N LEU A 138 -1.04 -5.97 -12.74
CA LEU A 138 -0.38 -6.52 -11.55
C LEU A 138 -1.37 -6.88 -10.44
N CYS A 139 -2.46 -6.14 -10.28
CA CYS A 139 -3.51 -6.46 -9.29
C CYS A 139 -4.11 -7.88 -9.48
N ARG A 140 -3.99 -8.49 -10.66
CA ARG A 140 -4.47 -9.86 -10.92
C ARG A 140 -3.64 -10.95 -10.25
N PHE A 141 -2.40 -10.63 -9.85
CA PHE A 141 -1.54 -11.54 -9.10
C PHE A 141 -1.74 -11.43 -7.59
N ALA A 142 -2.48 -10.41 -7.15
CA ALA A 142 -2.58 -10.07 -5.74
C ALA A 142 -3.49 -11.03 -4.95
N GLY A 143 -3.05 -11.38 -3.76
CA GLY A 143 -3.91 -11.93 -2.70
C GLY A 143 -4.60 -10.83 -1.89
N VAL A 144 -4.04 -9.60 -1.92
CA VAL A 144 -4.58 -8.40 -1.26
C VAL A 144 -4.29 -7.17 -2.11
N ILE A 145 -5.27 -6.28 -2.29
CA ILE A 145 -5.07 -4.94 -2.87
C ILE A 145 -5.59 -3.86 -1.92
N THR A 146 -4.92 -2.69 -1.91
CA THR A 146 -5.21 -1.58 -0.98
C THR A 146 -5.47 -0.24 -1.69
N PRO A 147 -6.29 -0.19 -2.77
CA PRO A 147 -6.52 1.06 -3.47
C PRO A 147 -7.15 2.13 -2.57
N ASN A 148 -6.71 3.38 -2.70
CA ASN A 148 -7.49 4.52 -2.23
C ASN A 148 -8.72 4.75 -3.15
N LEU A 149 -9.57 5.71 -2.80
CA LEU A 149 -10.79 5.99 -3.57
C LEU A 149 -10.48 6.33 -5.05
N THR A 150 -9.44 7.11 -5.29
CA THR A 150 -8.99 7.51 -6.63
C THR A 150 -8.50 6.32 -7.43
N GLU A 151 -7.66 5.52 -6.84
CA GLU A 151 -7.10 4.31 -7.44
C GLU A 151 -8.19 3.27 -7.75
N ALA A 152 -9.17 3.10 -6.84
CA ALA A 152 -10.33 2.26 -7.09
C ALA A 152 -11.11 2.73 -8.33
N CYS A 153 -11.24 4.03 -8.54
CA CYS A 153 -11.88 4.61 -9.72
C CYS A 153 -11.09 4.31 -10.99
N PHE A 154 -9.76 4.50 -10.98
CA PHE A 154 -8.92 4.17 -12.15
C PHE A 154 -8.90 2.66 -12.46
N LEU A 155 -8.86 1.80 -11.44
CA LEU A 155 -8.91 0.35 -11.63
C LEU A 155 -10.24 -0.12 -12.24
N THR A 156 -11.34 0.54 -11.90
CA THR A 156 -12.69 0.12 -12.35
C THR A 156 -13.20 0.86 -13.58
N GLY A 157 -12.64 2.04 -13.86
CA GLY A 157 -13.16 2.96 -14.88
C GLY A 157 -14.42 3.73 -14.42
N ILE A 158 -14.84 3.61 -13.17
CA ILE A 158 -15.96 4.37 -12.61
C ILE A 158 -15.46 5.78 -12.27
N PRO A 159 -16.18 6.85 -12.69
CA PRO A 159 -15.75 8.22 -12.44
C PRO A 159 -15.60 8.54 -10.95
N TYR A 160 -14.54 9.27 -10.59
CA TYR A 160 -14.31 9.73 -9.23
C TYR A 160 -15.42 10.66 -8.74
N GLN A 161 -15.87 10.45 -7.51
CA GLN A 161 -16.81 11.30 -6.81
C GLN A 161 -16.30 11.56 -5.38
N ASN A 162 -16.31 12.83 -4.97
CA ASN A 162 -15.89 13.21 -3.62
C ASN A 162 -16.94 12.76 -2.57
N THR A 163 -16.62 11.71 -1.83
CA THR A 163 -17.52 11.10 -0.82
C THR A 163 -17.82 12.02 0.36
N ALA A 164 -16.93 12.97 0.70
CA ALA A 164 -17.16 13.96 1.74
C ALA A 164 -18.28 14.98 1.36
N ALA A 165 -18.53 15.17 0.07
CA ALA A 165 -19.51 16.11 -0.44
C ALA A 165 -20.93 15.51 -0.59
N MET A 166 -21.09 14.20 -0.37
CA MET A 166 -22.37 13.52 -0.59
C MET A 166 -22.96 12.94 0.70
N PRO A 167 -24.30 12.71 0.77
CA PRO A 167 -24.92 12.02 1.90
C PRO A 167 -24.26 10.67 2.17
N GLN A 168 -24.13 10.30 3.43
CA GLN A 168 -23.44 9.07 3.83
C GLN A 168 -23.99 7.80 3.13
N SER A 169 -25.31 7.70 2.94
CA SER A 169 -25.91 6.57 2.22
C SER A 169 -25.41 6.48 0.77
N GLN A 170 -25.31 7.63 0.07
CA GLN A 170 -24.81 7.68 -1.30
C GLN A 170 -23.31 7.35 -1.36
N ALA A 171 -22.51 7.82 -0.39
CA ALA A 171 -21.11 7.46 -0.28
C ALA A 171 -20.91 5.94 -0.08
N VAL A 172 -21.75 5.32 0.73
CA VAL A 172 -21.76 3.87 0.94
C VAL A 172 -22.16 3.12 -0.32
N ASP A 173 -23.21 3.56 -1.02
CA ASP A 173 -23.67 2.94 -2.26
C ASP A 173 -22.59 3.03 -3.34
N TYR A 174 -21.98 4.20 -3.50
CA TYR A 174 -20.88 4.42 -4.45
C TYR A 174 -19.64 3.58 -4.13
N ALA A 175 -19.24 3.49 -2.87
CA ALA A 175 -18.12 2.64 -2.45
C ALA A 175 -18.41 1.14 -2.72
N ASN A 176 -19.66 0.69 -2.53
CA ASN A 176 -20.08 -0.67 -2.86
C ASN A 176 -20.11 -0.92 -4.37
N GLU A 177 -20.46 0.06 -5.20
CA GLU A 177 -20.37 -0.04 -6.66
C GLU A 177 -18.92 -0.28 -7.08
N LEU A 178 -17.97 0.52 -6.58
CA LEU A 178 -16.54 0.34 -6.81
C LEU A 178 -16.06 -1.04 -6.36
N MET A 179 -16.43 -1.46 -5.14
CA MET A 179 -16.04 -2.77 -4.61
C MET A 179 -16.59 -3.91 -5.45
N ASN A 180 -17.82 -3.83 -5.94
CA ASN A 180 -18.39 -4.83 -6.85
C ASN A 180 -17.58 -4.95 -8.15
N ALA A 181 -17.19 -3.80 -8.72
CA ALA A 181 -16.40 -3.76 -9.94
C ALA A 181 -14.96 -4.28 -9.73
N LEU A 182 -14.35 -3.99 -8.57
CA LEU A 182 -13.04 -4.55 -8.18
C LEU A 182 -13.10 -6.05 -8.00
N GLN A 183 -14.09 -6.57 -7.26
CA GLN A 183 -14.23 -8.02 -7.02
C GLN A 183 -14.56 -8.81 -8.31
N ALA A 184 -15.24 -8.18 -9.27
CA ALA A 184 -15.47 -8.78 -10.59
C ALA A 184 -14.17 -8.93 -11.43
N GLN A 185 -13.16 -8.11 -11.15
CA GLN A 185 -11.86 -8.12 -11.85
C GLN A 185 -10.77 -8.88 -11.09
N PHE A 186 -10.78 -8.77 -9.76
CA PHE A 186 -9.70 -9.23 -8.88
C PHE A 186 -10.26 -10.08 -7.75
N SER A 187 -10.27 -11.38 -7.86
CA SER A 187 -10.78 -12.30 -6.83
C SER A 187 -9.85 -12.38 -5.61
N CYS A 188 -9.65 -11.28 -4.90
CA CYS A 188 -8.71 -11.13 -3.79
C CYS A 188 -9.31 -10.31 -2.65
N LYS A 189 -8.64 -10.32 -1.48
CA LYS A 189 -8.97 -9.38 -0.41
C LYS A 189 -8.74 -7.97 -0.88
N THR A 190 -9.72 -7.08 -0.67
CA THR A 190 -9.68 -5.71 -1.13
C THR A 190 -10.02 -4.75 0.00
N VAL A 191 -9.24 -3.68 0.12
CA VAL A 191 -9.54 -2.56 1.01
C VAL A 191 -9.54 -1.29 0.19
N ILE A 192 -10.72 -0.67 -0.02
CA ILE A 192 -10.81 0.71 -0.52
C ILE A 192 -10.58 1.63 0.67
N THR A 193 -9.45 2.34 0.66
CA THR A 193 -9.04 3.22 1.77
C THR A 193 -9.46 4.67 1.54
N GLY A 194 -9.52 5.45 2.63
CA GLY A 194 -9.63 6.91 2.56
C GLY A 194 -10.99 7.43 2.14
N LEU A 195 -12.10 6.74 2.46
CA LEU A 195 -13.45 7.23 2.21
C LEU A 195 -13.81 8.30 3.26
N HIS A 196 -13.66 9.57 2.92
CA HIS A 196 -14.08 10.68 3.78
C HIS A 196 -15.61 10.77 3.80
N LEU A 197 -16.21 10.82 5.00
CA LEU A 197 -17.66 10.83 5.19
C LEU A 197 -18.12 12.14 5.83
N GLN A 198 -19.35 12.58 5.51
CA GLN A 198 -19.93 13.82 6.05
C GLN A 198 -20.03 13.87 7.59
N ASN A 199 -20.01 12.72 8.26
CA ASN A 199 -20.05 12.64 9.72
C ASN A 199 -18.70 12.93 10.40
N GLY A 200 -17.66 13.33 9.63
CA GLY A 200 -16.31 13.60 10.14
C GLY A 200 -15.55 12.34 10.48
N SER A 201 -15.80 11.25 9.77
CA SER A 201 -14.99 10.03 9.83
C SER A 201 -14.34 9.71 8.50
N VAL A 202 -13.22 8.98 8.56
CA VAL A 202 -12.60 8.30 7.42
C VAL A 202 -12.91 6.82 7.54
N ALA A 203 -13.48 6.25 6.50
CA ALA A 203 -13.84 4.85 6.43
C ALA A 203 -12.95 4.10 5.42
N ASN A 204 -12.78 2.79 5.65
CA ASN A 204 -12.25 1.85 4.68
C ASN A 204 -13.34 0.82 4.41
N LEU A 205 -13.68 0.60 3.15
CA LEU A 205 -14.57 -0.51 2.75
C LEU A 205 -13.73 -1.72 2.42
N CYS A 206 -14.04 -2.84 3.06
CA CYS A 206 -13.26 -4.07 2.99
C CYS A 206 -14.12 -5.22 2.45
N ASP A 207 -13.50 -6.06 1.60
CA ASP A 207 -14.06 -7.33 1.13
C ASP A 207 -12.99 -8.42 1.32
N ASP A 208 -13.37 -9.54 1.95
CA ASP A 208 -12.43 -10.63 2.28
C ASP A 208 -12.11 -11.55 1.10
N GLY A 209 -12.62 -11.24 -0.09
CA GLY A 209 -12.48 -12.06 -1.30
C GLY A 209 -13.42 -13.28 -1.33
N ASN A 210 -14.26 -13.46 -0.30
CA ASN A 210 -15.27 -14.53 -0.21
C ASN A 210 -16.69 -13.97 -0.06
N GLY A 211 -16.87 -12.66 -0.27
CA GLY A 211 -18.15 -11.97 -0.22
C GLY A 211 -18.53 -11.41 1.15
N SER A 212 -17.67 -11.48 2.16
CA SER A 212 -17.90 -10.82 3.45
C SER A 212 -17.36 -9.40 3.41
N ARG A 213 -18.24 -8.41 3.60
CA ARG A 213 -17.91 -6.98 3.59
C ARG A 213 -18.11 -6.33 4.95
N PHE A 214 -17.25 -5.38 5.25
CA PHE A 214 -17.37 -4.55 6.44
C PHE A 214 -16.74 -3.18 6.22
N PHE A 215 -17.12 -2.22 7.05
CA PHE A 215 -16.50 -0.91 7.13
C PHE A 215 -15.66 -0.82 8.40
N SER A 216 -14.41 -0.38 8.24
CA SER A 216 -13.56 0.10 9.34
C SER A 216 -13.61 1.62 9.33
N GLN A 217 -13.92 2.25 10.46
CA GLN A 217 -14.08 3.70 10.54
C GLN A 217 -13.23 4.28 11.66
N GLN A 218 -12.58 5.41 11.39
CA GLN A 218 -11.82 6.18 12.36
C GLN A 218 -12.27 7.65 12.32
N PRO A 219 -12.24 8.37 13.46
CA PRO A 219 -12.48 9.80 13.45
C PRO A 219 -11.48 10.53 12.54
N GLU A 220 -11.97 11.43 11.69
CA GLU A 220 -11.12 12.28 10.86
C GLU A 220 -10.34 13.28 11.71
N CYS A 221 -9.04 13.41 11.46
CA CYS A 221 -8.17 14.33 12.20
C CYS A 221 -7.80 15.59 11.40
N GLY A 222 -8.46 15.84 10.27
CA GLY A 222 -8.37 17.07 9.48
C GLY A 222 -7.06 17.31 8.71
N HIS A 223 -6.15 16.35 8.65
CA HIS A 223 -4.90 16.44 7.88
C HIS A 223 -4.66 15.15 7.09
N SER A 224 -4.34 15.31 5.81
CA SER A 224 -3.77 14.25 4.97
C SER A 224 -2.25 14.31 5.04
N TYR A 225 -1.61 13.17 5.25
CA TYR A 225 -0.17 13.03 5.29
C TYR A 225 0.31 12.02 4.25
N PRO A 226 1.39 12.31 3.52
CA PRO A 226 2.01 11.31 2.65
C PRO A 226 2.50 10.11 3.45
N GLY A 227 2.54 8.93 2.81
CA GLY A 227 3.03 7.68 3.40
C GLY A 227 2.08 6.96 4.34
N THR A 228 0.89 7.50 4.60
CA THR A 228 -0.12 6.83 5.44
C THR A 228 -0.66 5.55 4.80
N GLY A 229 -0.77 5.50 3.46
CA GLY A 229 -1.10 4.31 2.69
C GLY A 229 -0.04 3.21 2.86
N ASP A 230 1.24 3.56 2.71
CA ASP A 230 2.37 2.64 2.90
C ASP A 230 2.39 2.02 4.31
N ILE A 231 2.12 2.85 5.34
CA ILE A 231 2.06 2.40 6.73
C ILE A 231 0.85 1.48 6.92
N PHE A 232 -0.33 1.85 6.40
CA PHE A 232 -1.53 1.04 6.46
C PHE A 232 -1.29 -0.34 5.85
N ALA A 233 -0.81 -0.39 4.60
CA ALA A 233 -0.55 -1.63 3.88
C ALA A 233 0.54 -2.48 4.57
N SER A 234 1.58 -1.84 5.14
CA SER A 234 2.62 -2.54 5.90
C SER A 234 2.07 -3.21 7.17
N VAL A 235 1.25 -2.51 7.96
CA VAL A 235 0.64 -3.07 9.16
C VAL A 235 -0.33 -4.19 8.80
N LEU A 236 -1.19 -3.95 7.80
CA LEU A 236 -2.12 -4.96 7.29
C LEU A 236 -1.38 -6.23 6.86
N LEU A 237 -0.31 -6.10 6.04
CA LEU A 237 0.50 -7.23 5.59
C LEU A 237 1.12 -7.98 6.77
N GLY A 238 1.72 -7.25 7.72
CA GLY A 238 2.33 -7.83 8.90
C GLY A 238 1.35 -8.62 9.76
N GLU A 239 0.13 -8.11 9.94
CA GLU A 239 -0.92 -8.80 10.69
C GLU A 239 -1.43 -10.04 9.94
N LEU A 240 -1.61 -9.96 8.62
CA LEU A 240 -2.00 -11.13 7.81
C LEU A 240 -0.95 -12.24 7.86
N LEU A 241 0.33 -11.91 7.87
CA LEU A 241 1.41 -12.89 8.02
C LEU A 241 1.52 -13.50 9.43
N ARG A 242 0.80 -12.93 10.42
CA ARG A 242 0.60 -13.48 11.77
C ARG A 242 -0.67 -14.31 11.87
N ASP A 243 -1.37 -14.54 10.75
CA ASP A 243 -2.66 -15.21 10.69
C ASP A 243 -3.78 -14.48 11.47
N THR A 244 -3.62 -13.15 11.66
CA THR A 244 -4.68 -12.30 12.22
C THR A 244 -5.88 -12.30 11.26
N PRO A 245 -7.12 -12.52 11.76
CA PRO A 245 -8.31 -12.43 10.93
C PRO A 245 -8.38 -11.10 10.17
N PHE A 246 -8.79 -11.12 8.89
CA PHE A 246 -8.71 -9.98 7.99
C PHE A 246 -9.33 -8.69 8.55
N HIS A 247 -10.53 -8.79 9.16
CA HIS A 247 -11.20 -7.64 9.76
C HIS A 247 -10.39 -7.03 10.91
N LEU A 248 -9.74 -7.85 11.74
CA LEU A 248 -8.90 -7.37 12.84
C LEU A 248 -7.59 -6.77 12.32
N ALA A 249 -7.00 -7.36 11.27
CA ALA A 249 -5.80 -6.81 10.63
C ALA A 249 -6.05 -5.42 10.03
N VAL A 250 -7.21 -5.21 9.41
CA VAL A 250 -7.63 -3.90 8.90
C VAL A 250 -7.85 -2.89 10.03
N GLU A 251 -8.53 -3.29 11.13
CA GLU A 251 -8.76 -2.42 12.29
C GLU A 251 -7.44 -1.99 12.95
N GLU A 252 -6.49 -2.89 13.11
CA GLU A 252 -5.14 -2.58 13.63
C GLU A 252 -4.43 -1.57 12.71
N ALA A 253 -4.44 -1.80 11.39
CA ALA A 253 -3.81 -0.90 10.43
C ALA A 253 -4.46 0.49 10.43
N ALA A 254 -5.79 0.57 10.36
CA ALA A 254 -6.54 1.82 10.39
C ALA A 254 -6.37 2.57 11.71
N GLY A 255 -6.44 1.84 12.83
CA GLY A 255 -6.26 2.39 14.18
C GLY A 255 -4.86 2.97 14.39
N PHE A 256 -3.81 2.28 13.89
CA PHE A 256 -2.44 2.76 13.98
C PHE A 256 -2.22 4.02 13.16
N VAL A 257 -2.69 4.06 11.90
CA VAL A 257 -2.60 5.26 11.04
C VAL A 257 -3.34 6.44 11.66
N ALA A 258 -4.58 6.25 12.13
CA ALA A 258 -5.35 7.29 12.79
C ALA A 258 -4.66 7.81 14.06
N HIS A 259 -3.99 6.93 14.81
CA HIS A 259 -3.18 7.32 15.98
C HIS A 259 -1.99 8.19 15.56
N LEU A 260 -1.24 7.78 14.52
CA LEU A 260 -0.09 8.54 14.02
C LEU A 260 -0.51 9.94 13.53
N ILE A 261 -1.62 10.08 12.80
CA ILE A 261 -2.13 11.36 12.36
C ILE A 261 -2.43 12.26 13.57
N ARG A 262 -3.18 11.76 14.57
CA ARG A 262 -3.52 12.52 15.79
C ARG A 262 -2.28 12.98 16.56
N THR A 263 -1.26 12.15 16.65
CA THR A 263 -0.01 12.48 17.33
C THR A 263 0.78 13.51 16.53
N SER A 264 0.84 13.34 15.21
CA SER A 264 1.62 14.22 14.32
C SER A 264 1.10 15.65 14.29
N VAL A 265 -0.21 15.86 14.42
CA VAL A 265 -0.81 17.21 14.53
C VAL A 265 -0.24 18.01 15.70
N GLN A 266 0.24 17.34 16.75
CA GLN A 266 0.81 17.98 17.95
C GLN A 266 2.32 18.24 17.84
N ILE A 267 2.96 17.73 16.78
CA ILE A 267 4.40 17.85 16.55
C ILE A 267 4.65 18.89 15.44
N PRO A 268 5.51 19.89 15.64
CA PRO A 268 5.73 20.97 14.66
C PRO A 268 6.62 20.48 13.49
N THR A 269 6.20 19.42 12.79
CA THR A 269 6.84 18.95 11.56
C THR A 269 6.01 19.37 10.35
N PRO A 270 6.62 19.71 9.21
CA PRO A 270 5.88 19.98 7.99
C PRO A 270 5.04 18.78 7.56
N VAL A 271 3.75 18.99 7.24
CA VAL A 271 2.83 17.94 6.81
C VAL A 271 3.40 17.11 5.66
N ARG A 272 4.08 17.77 4.72
CA ARG A 272 4.73 17.10 3.57
C ARG A 272 5.85 16.13 3.94
N GLU A 273 6.34 16.13 5.17
CA GLU A 273 7.35 15.17 5.65
C GLU A 273 6.74 13.88 6.17
N GLY A 274 5.41 13.75 6.13
CA GLY A 274 4.69 12.58 6.61
C GLY A 274 4.47 12.58 8.12
N VAL A 275 3.84 11.50 8.61
CA VAL A 275 3.49 11.34 10.03
C VAL A 275 4.74 11.07 10.88
N ALA A 276 4.70 11.47 12.16
CA ALA A 276 5.76 11.15 13.13
C ALA A 276 5.70 9.67 13.54
N LEU A 277 6.29 8.82 12.71
CA LEU A 277 6.25 7.36 12.84
C LEU A 277 7.15 6.84 13.97
N GLU A 278 8.37 7.37 14.07
CA GLU A 278 9.46 6.82 14.87
C GLU A 278 9.10 6.68 16.37
N PRO A 279 8.49 7.67 17.03
CA PRO A 279 8.17 7.58 18.45
C PRO A 279 7.04 6.58 18.75
N GLU A 280 6.29 6.15 17.75
CA GLU A 280 5.08 5.32 17.93
C GLU A 280 5.27 3.87 17.46
N LEU A 281 6.38 3.53 16.79
CA LEU A 281 6.66 2.18 16.26
C LEU A 281 6.56 1.07 17.33
N TRP A 282 6.87 1.37 18.59
CA TRP A 282 6.80 0.42 19.69
C TRP A 282 5.40 -0.20 19.89
N ARG A 283 4.34 0.49 19.42
CA ARG A 283 2.96 0.01 19.51
C ARG A 283 2.70 -1.23 18.66
N LEU A 284 3.50 -1.45 17.63
CA LEU A 284 3.42 -2.61 16.75
C LEU A 284 4.15 -3.85 17.29
N ILE A 285 4.87 -3.71 18.43
CA ILE A 285 5.55 -4.82 19.08
C ILE A 285 4.50 -5.67 19.80
N LYS A 286 4.18 -6.83 19.28
CA LYS A 286 3.39 -7.84 20.00
C LYS A 286 4.34 -8.68 20.86
N ARG A 287 4.10 -8.72 22.15
CA ARG A 287 4.85 -9.50 23.14
C ARG A 287 4.40 -10.94 23.16
#